data_b3776db8e6d7242efa73e3eb2f1c3009
#
_entry.id   b3776db8e6d7242efa73e3eb2f1c3009
#
_cell.length_a   1.000
_cell.length_b   1.000
_cell.length_c   1.000
_cell.angle_alpha   90.00
_cell.angle_beta   90.00
_cell.angle_gamma   90.00
#
_symmetry.space_group_name_H-M   'P 1'
#
loop_
_entity.id
_entity.type
_entity.pdbx_description
1 polymer ?
#
loop_
_entity_poly.entity_id
_entity_poly.type
_entity_poly.pdbx_seq_one_letter_code
_entity_poly.pdbx_strand_id
1 'polypeptide(L)'
;MKELKTLLTSAAVIFCFAASSKAQGWRGIKPLHSTREDVEQLIGPPMQKNGATYDLKGERVNVGYSDVACTKGWPFGWNVPAGTVTDIIIYPQPRPKLAELPIDISKSKKYVDPSGVIHYNNDDEGLSVAVDPNEYEVRVIEYYPAASDAHLRCSEAAERERQIANGESEVRRPDVNYSDTSLEKKHVYLDYFADQLQKSPSDSTVYIIAYAGQRARVGEAQTRANQAKDYLTQKRGIDPRRIVIVDGGHRDPAAVELFITRPGQPKPLSSPNVYPGNVKILKDDNASRNHRRPLRRNHY
;
A
#
# COMPACT_ATOMS: atom_id res chain seq x y z
N MET A 1 -72.69 -37.58 -3.26
CA MET A 1 -71.85 -37.00 -2.20
C MET A 1 -70.40 -37.38 -2.49
N LYS A 2 -69.66 -36.44 -3.05
CA LYS A 2 -68.24 -36.62 -3.38
C LYS A 2 -67.43 -35.79 -2.38
N GLU A 3 -66.64 -36.49 -1.57
CA GLU A 3 -65.72 -35.84 -0.63
C GLU A 3 -64.50 -35.35 -1.38
N LEU A 4 -64.22 -34.04 -1.25
CA LEU A 4 -63.10 -33.37 -1.79
C LEU A 4 -61.95 -33.35 -0.73
N LYS A 5 -60.97 -34.24 -0.92
CA LYS A 5 -59.76 -34.26 -0.06
C LYS A 5 -58.80 -33.16 -0.51
N THR A 6 -58.71 -32.13 0.29
CA THR A 6 -57.72 -31.02 0.15
C THR A 6 -56.35 -31.49 0.63
N LEU A 7 -55.39 -31.66 -0.28
CA LEU A 7 -53.96 -31.86 0.05
C LEU A 7 -53.36 -30.51 0.36
N LEU A 8 -53.02 -30.28 1.63
CA LEU A 8 -52.12 -29.18 2.06
C LEU A 8 -50.68 -29.62 1.81
N THR A 9 -50.06 -29.09 0.76
CA THR A 9 -48.61 -29.17 0.54
C THR A 9 -47.94 -28.08 1.36
N SER A 10 -47.34 -28.47 2.48
CA SER A 10 -46.47 -27.60 3.34
C SER A 10 -45.16 -27.39 2.62
N ALA A 11 -44.96 -26.22 2.00
CA ALA A 11 -43.67 -25.81 1.48
C ALA A 11 -42.78 -25.34 2.65
N ALA A 12 -41.85 -26.21 3.05
CA ALA A 12 -40.83 -25.84 4.00
C ALA A 12 -39.82 -24.89 3.32
N VAL A 13 -39.94 -23.60 3.57
CA VAL A 13 -38.91 -22.62 3.21
C VAL A 13 -37.70 -22.83 4.10
N ILE A 14 -36.71 -23.53 3.55
CA ILE A 14 -35.38 -23.63 4.19
C ILE A 14 -34.73 -22.27 4.07
N PHE A 15 -34.79 -21.45 5.14
CA PHE A 15 -33.94 -20.30 5.30
C PHE A 15 -32.50 -20.81 5.53
N CYS A 16 -31.69 -20.86 4.47
CA CYS A 16 -30.24 -20.93 4.61
C CYS A 16 -29.79 -19.62 5.27
N PHE A 17 -29.64 -19.64 6.60
CA PHE A 17 -28.83 -18.65 7.28
C PHE A 17 -27.37 -18.89 6.81
N ALA A 18 -26.97 -18.20 5.74
CA ALA A 18 -25.58 -17.95 5.52
C ALA A 18 -25.09 -17.20 6.77
N ALA A 19 -24.27 -17.87 7.59
CA ALA A 19 -23.53 -17.21 8.65
C ALA A 19 -22.54 -16.25 7.96
N SER A 20 -23.02 -15.05 7.62
CA SER A 20 -22.15 -13.95 7.23
C SER A 20 -21.26 -13.70 8.43
N SER A 21 -19.97 -14.00 8.32
CA SER A 21 -18.96 -13.49 9.25
C SER A 21 -19.11 -11.96 9.19
N LYS A 22 -19.73 -11.42 10.23
CA LYS A 22 -19.97 -9.98 10.29
C LYS A 22 -18.64 -9.35 10.64
N ALA A 23 -18.03 -8.64 9.67
CA ALA A 23 -16.96 -7.71 9.97
C ALA A 23 -17.30 -6.92 11.23
N GLN A 24 -16.46 -6.99 12.24
CA GLN A 24 -16.66 -6.21 13.45
C GLN A 24 -16.48 -4.73 13.12
N GLY A 25 -17.31 -3.90 13.72
CA GLY A 25 -17.23 -2.46 13.61
C GLY A 25 -17.13 -1.83 14.98
N TRP A 26 -16.65 -0.60 15.02
CA TRP A 26 -16.62 0.20 16.21
C TRP A 26 -17.77 1.22 16.19
N ARG A 27 -18.61 1.22 17.21
CA ARG A 27 -19.79 2.13 17.35
C ARG A 27 -20.70 2.17 16.11
N GLY A 28 -20.82 1.03 15.39
CA GLY A 28 -21.61 0.96 14.15
C GLY A 28 -20.86 1.37 12.89
N ILE A 29 -19.65 1.90 13.00
CA ILE A 29 -18.77 2.23 11.88
C ILE A 29 -17.98 0.99 11.47
N LYS A 30 -18.00 0.64 10.18
CA LYS A 30 -17.34 -0.56 9.65
C LYS A 30 -16.41 -0.20 8.50
N PRO A 31 -15.15 -0.65 8.52
CA PRO A 31 -14.27 -0.53 7.36
C PRO A 31 -14.93 -1.06 6.08
N LEU A 32 -14.73 -0.39 4.97
CA LEU A 32 -15.27 -0.60 3.63
C LEU A 32 -16.80 -0.55 3.48
N HIS A 33 -17.55 -0.33 4.57
CA HIS A 33 -19.02 -0.31 4.57
C HIS A 33 -19.62 0.99 5.11
N SER A 34 -18.83 1.83 5.77
CA SER A 34 -19.25 3.15 6.27
C SER A 34 -18.58 4.26 5.50
N THR A 35 -19.26 5.39 5.38
CA THR A 35 -18.75 6.62 4.77
C THR A 35 -18.29 7.63 5.80
N ARG A 36 -17.65 8.72 5.36
CA ARG A 36 -17.31 9.86 6.22
C ARG A 36 -18.56 10.47 6.87
N GLU A 37 -19.63 10.56 6.11
CA GLU A 37 -20.91 11.09 6.59
C GLU A 37 -21.49 10.23 7.71
N ASP A 38 -21.41 8.89 7.58
CA ASP A 38 -21.83 7.96 8.65
C ASP A 38 -21.00 8.17 9.91
N VAL A 39 -19.68 8.34 9.77
CA VAL A 39 -18.78 8.62 10.91
C VAL A 39 -19.18 9.91 11.61
N GLU A 40 -19.36 11.00 10.86
CA GLU A 40 -19.72 12.30 11.44
C GLU A 40 -21.10 12.29 12.08
N GLN A 41 -22.05 11.49 11.58
CA GLN A 41 -23.36 11.30 12.21
C GLN A 41 -23.27 10.52 13.52
N LEU A 42 -22.40 9.52 13.60
CA LEU A 42 -22.33 8.62 14.76
C LEU A 42 -21.45 9.17 15.89
N ILE A 43 -20.37 9.88 15.57
CA ILE A 43 -19.40 10.33 16.58
C ILE A 43 -19.10 11.83 16.54
N GLY A 44 -19.77 12.59 15.66
CA GLY A 44 -19.58 14.03 15.51
C GLY A 44 -18.46 14.42 14.54
N PRO A 45 -18.20 15.73 14.38
CA PRO A 45 -17.21 16.22 13.43
C PRO A 45 -15.78 15.95 13.89
N PRO A 46 -14.83 15.84 12.94
CA PRO A 46 -13.42 15.69 13.27
C PRO A 46 -12.84 16.96 13.91
N MET A 47 -11.69 16.83 14.60
CA MET A 47 -10.98 17.95 15.25
C MET A 47 -10.65 19.10 14.28
N GLN A 48 -10.38 18.78 13.03
CA GLN A 48 -10.13 19.74 11.96
C GLN A 48 -11.09 19.48 10.82
N LYS A 49 -11.61 20.54 10.20
CA LYS A 49 -12.49 20.42 9.03
C LYS A 49 -11.83 19.56 7.94
N ASN A 50 -12.54 18.57 7.46
CA ASN A 50 -12.05 17.54 6.52
C ASN A 50 -10.89 16.68 7.06
N GLY A 51 -10.61 16.72 8.36
CA GLY A 51 -9.63 15.86 9.01
C GLY A 51 -10.10 14.41 9.16
N ALA A 52 -9.27 13.61 9.79
CA ALA A 52 -9.50 12.19 10.05
C ALA A 52 -9.34 11.83 11.53
N THR A 53 -9.08 12.83 12.40
CA THR A 53 -8.87 12.64 13.83
C THR A 53 -10.05 13.17 14.61
N TYR A 54 -10.56 12.35 15.52
CA TYR A 54 -11.69 12.63 16.40
C TYR A 54 -11.22 12.53 17.85
N ASP A 55 -11.59 13.52 18.67
CA ASP A 55 -11.28 13.53 20.11
C ASP A 55 -12.58 13.29 20.88
N LEU A 56 -12.70 12.10 21.45
CA LEU A 56 -13.90 11.65 22.15
C LEU A 56 -13.61 11.50 23.65
N LYS A 57 -14.67 11.49 24.46
CA LYS A 57 -14.51 11.26 25.89
C LYS A 57 -13.91 9.85 26.12
N GLY A 58 -12.66 9.81 26.58
CA GLY A 58 -11.97 8.57 26.91
C GLY A 58 -11.21 7.90 25.77
N GLU A 59 -11.18 8.49 24.58
CA GLU A 59 -10.40 7.93 23.46
C GLU A 59 -10.14 8.96 22.35
N ARG A 60 -8.99 8.85 21.71
CA ARG A 60 -8.71 9.55 20.44
C ARG A 60 -8.79 8.55 19.32
N VAL A 61 -9.42 8.94 18.22
CA VAL A 61 -9.68 8.05 17.09
C VAL A 61 -9.18 8.67 15.81
N ASN A 62 -8.42 7.89 15.03
CA ASN A 62 -8.08 8.22 13.66
C ASN A 62 -8.88 7.30 12.72
N VAL A 63 -9.54 7.88 11.75
CA VAL A 63 -10.31 7.12 10.74
C VAL A 63 -9.66 7.32 9.39
N GLY A 64 -9.18 6.24 8.79
CA GLY A 64 -8.70 6.24 7.41
C GLY A 64 -9.87 6.29 6.44
N TYR A 65 -9.68 7.00 5.32
CA TYR A 65 -10.68 7.07 4.24
C TYR A 65 -10.03 6.80 2.90
N SER A 66 -10.75 6.10 2.03
CA SER A 66 -10.34 5.93 0.64
C SER A 66 -10.33 7.28 -0.08
N ASP A 67 -9.28 7.54 -0.85
CA ASP A 67 -9.21 8.74 -1.69
C ASP A 67 -9.94 8.52 -3.01
N VAL A 68 -9.76 7.35 -3.60
CA VAL A 68 -10.36 6.93 -4.87
C VAL A 68 -10.41 5.41 -4.95
N ALA A 69 -11.26 4.91 -5.87
CA ALA A 69 -11.25 3.52 -6.27
C ALA A 69 -9.92 3.14 -6.95
N CYS A 70 -9.73 1.85 -7.23
CA CYS A 70 -8.51 1.30 -7.81
C CYS A 70 -7.95 2.12 -8.97
N THR A 71 -6.68 2.47 -8.89
CA THR A 71 -5.98 3.25 -9.90
C THR A 71 -4.79 2.45 -10.43
N LYS A 72 -4.69 2.35 -11.75
CA LYS A 72 -3.58 1.67 -12.43
C LYS A 72 -2.22 2.23 -11.97
N GLY A 73 -1.29 1.35 -11.65
CA GLY A 73 0.04 1.70 -11.17
C GLY A 73 0.09 2.07 -9.68
N TRP A 74 -1.02 1.87 -8.94
CA TRP A 74 -1.06 2.02 -7.49
C TRP A 74 -1.27 0.66 -6.82
N PRO A 75 -0.23 0.07 -6.23
CA PRO A 75 -0.28 -1.30 -5.71
C PRO A 75 -0.92 -1.40 -4.31
N PHE A 76 -1.83 -0.49 -4.00
CA PHE A 76 -2.54 -0.43 -2.73
C PHE A 76 -4.00 -0.05 -2.94
N GLY A 77 -4.82 -0.21 -1.89
CA GLY A 77 -6.17 0.34 -1.85
C GLY A 77 -7.28 -0.69 -2.10
N TRP A 78 -8.49 -0.15 -2.09
CA TRP A 78 -9.74 -0.89 -2.12
C TRP A 78 -10.65 -0.35 -3.21
N ASN A 79 -11.42 -1.22 -3.84
CA ASN A 79 -12.40 -0.87 -4.87
C ASN A 79 -13.71 -0.40 -4.23
N VAL A 80 -13.63 0.74 -3.56
CA VAL A 80 -14.74 1.40 -2.88
C VAL A 80 -14.76 2.89 -3.25
N PRO A 81 -15.91 3.57 -3.14
CA PRO A 81 -16.01 5.00 -3.39
C PRO A 81 -15.05 5.83 -2.51
N ALA A 82 -14.65 7.00 -3.00
CA ALA A 82 -13.91 7.98 -2.18
C ALA A 82 -14.71 8.37 -0.93
N GLY A 83 -14.02 8.55 0.20
CA GLY A 83 -14.65 8.84 1.49
C GLY A 83 -15.19 7.61 2.23
N THR A 84 -15.03 6.40 1.68
CA THR A 84 -15.32 5.16 2.41
C THR A 84 -14.26 4.92 3.49
N VAL A 85 -14.66 4.53 4.69
CA VAL A 85 -13.77 4.18 5.79
C VAL A 85 -12.89 2.99 5.41
N THR A 86 -11.58 3.11 5.58
CA THR A 86 -10.61 2.02 5.32
C THR A 86 -10.11 1.36 6.59
N ASP A 87 -9.95 2.14 7.64
CA ASP A 87 -9.47 1.69 8.95
C ASP A 87 -9.92 2.64 10.05
N ILE A 88 -9.94 2.14 11.29
CA ILE A 88 -10.27 2.92 12.48
C ILE A 88 -9.24 2.59 13.55
N ILE A 89 -8.42 3.57 13.94
CA ILE A 89 -7.37 3.40 14.95
C ILE A 89 -7.78 4.16 16.21
N ILE A 90 -7.93 3.44 17.31
CA ILE A 90 -8.39 3.96 18.58
C ILE A 90 -7.24 3.95 19.59
N TYR A 91 -7.03 5.10 20.23
CA TYR A 91 -6.08 5.29 21.31
C TYR A 91 -6.87 5.56 22.60
N PRO A 92 -7.14 4.53 23.43
CA PRO A 92 -7.91 4.70 24.66
C PRO A 92 -7.17 5.55 25.71
N GLN A 93 -7.91 6.40 26.46
CA GLN A 93 -7.39 7.30 27.50
C GLN A 93 -8.39 7.39 28.66
N PRO A 94 -8.11 6.81 29.85
CA PRO A 94 -6.89 6.05 30.19
C PRO A 94 -6.82 4.73 29.41
N ARG A 95 -5.64 4.12 29.37
CA ARG A 95 -5.45 2.79 28.76
C ARG A 95 -6.11 1.73 29.62
N PRO A 96 -7.10 0.97 29.12
CA PRO A 96 -7.69 -0.13 29.86
C PRO A 96 -6.75 -1.34 29.85
N LYS A 97 -6.94 -2.27 30.77
CA LYS A 97 -6.31 -3.59 30.69
C LYS A 97 -7.00 -4.42 29.61
N LEU A 98 -6.24 -5.30 28.96
CA LEU A 98 -6.78 -6.19 27.93
C LEU A 98 -8.00 -6.98 28.40
N ALA A 99 -7.97 -7.47 29.65
CA ALA A 99 -9.07 -8.23 30.25
C ALA A 99 -10.36 -7.40 30.49
N GLU A 100 -10.29 -6.09 30.43
CA GLU A 100 -11.42 -5.18 30.61
C GLU A 100 -12.17 -4.87 29.30
N LEU A 101 -11.56 -5.24 28.17
CA LEU A 101 -12.16 -5.02 26.86
C LEU A 101 -13.23 -6.08 26.55
N PRO A 102 -14.38 -5.68 25.97
CA PRO A 102 -15.40 -6.60 25.49
C PRO A 102 -14.99 -7.22 24.12
N ILE A 103 -13.74 -7.67 24.01
CA ILE A 103 -13.16 -8.21 22.77
C ILE A 103 -12.70 -9.65 23.04
N ASP A 104 -13.17 -10.59 22.21
CA ASP A 104 -12.71 -11.98 22.26
C ASP A 104 -11.41 -12.14 21.48
N ILE A 105 -10.28 -12.20 22.20
CA ILE A 105 -8.96 -12.42 21.60
C ILE A 105 -8.59 -13.89 21.44
N SER A 106 -9.46 -14.83 21.85
CA SER A 106 -9.16 -16.27 21.81
C SER A 106 -8.91 -16.78 20.39
N LYS A 107 -9.48 -16.12 19.39
CA LYS A 107 -9.32 -16.41 17.96
C LYS A 107 -8.19 -15.63 17.29
N SER A 108 -7.53 -14.75 18.03
CA SER A 108 -6.49 -13.89 17.50
C SER A 108 -5.15 -14.58 17.41
N LYS A 109 -4.40 -14.30 16.36
CA LYS A 109 -2.98 -14.65 16.23
C LYS A 109 -2.16 -13.66 17.04
N LYS A 110 -1.33 -14.18 17.96
CA LYS A 110 -0.42 -13.37 18.76
C LYS A 110 0.94 -13.25 18.09
N TYR A 111 1.48 -12.02 18.00
CA TYR A 111 2.89 -11.81 17.68
C TYR A 111 3.47 -10.67 18.53
N VAL A 112 4.81 -10.62 18.63
CA VAL A 112 5.52 -9.56 19.35
C VAL A 112 6.37 -8.81 18.32
N ASP A 113 6.20 -7.50 18.26
CA ASP A 113 7.00 -6.67 17.37
C ASP A 113 8.42 -6.43 17.91
N PRO A 114 9.36 -5.89 17.09
CA PRO A 114 10.73 -5.63 17.54
C PRO A 114 10.85 -4.64 18.71
N SER A 115 9.82 -3.85 19.00
CA SER A 115 9.78 -2.94 20.16
C SER A 115 9.27 -3.61 21.43
N GLY A 116 8.85 -4.88 21.34
CA GLY A 116 8.31 -5.66 22.44
C GLY A 116 6.80 -5.55 22.62
N VAL A 117 6.10 -4.76 21.80
CA VAL A 117 4.63 -4.64 21.85
C VAL A 117 3.99 -5.95 21.39
N ILE A 118 3.00 -6.40 22.15
CA ILE A 118 2.25 -7.62 21.83
C ILE A 118 1.01 -7.24 21.01
N HIS A 119 0.84 -7.90 19.87
CA HIS A 119 -0.31 -7.72 18.97
C HIS A 119 -1.16 -8.97 18.95
N TYR A 120 -2.48 -8.80 19.02
CA TYR A 120 -3.50 -9.82 18.85
C TYR A 120 -4.33 -9.49 17.61
N ASN A 121 -4.12 -10.23 16.52
CA ASN A 121 -4.77 -9.99 15.22
C ASN A 121 -5.80 -11.06 14.91
N ASN A 122 -7.01 -10.63 14.55
CA ASN A 122 -8.07 -11.46 14.03
C ASN A 122 -8.51 -10.96 12.65
N ASP A 123 -7.93 -11.56 11.61
CA ASP A 123 -8.18 -11.16 10.21
C ASP A 123 -9.62 -11.47 9.76
N ASP A 124 -10.26 -12.50 10.35
CA ASP A 124 -11.65 -12.86 10.02
C ASP A 124 -12.64 -11.78 10.46
N GLU A 125 -12.32 -11.09 11.54
CA GLU A 125 -13.12 -10.01 12.09
C GLU A 125 -12.60 -8.61 11.72
N GLY A 126 -11.37 -8.53 11.16
CA GLY A 126 -10.72 -7.25 10.86
C GLY A 126 -10.37 -6.45 12.12
N LEU A 127 -9.78 -7.10 13.11
CA LEU A 127 -9.47 -6.50 14.42
C LEU A 127 -8.03 -6.76 14.83
N SER A 128 -7.35 -5.72 15.31
CA SER A 128 -6.04 -5.81 15.96
C SER A 128 -6.07 -5.10 17.30
N VAL A 129 -5.43 -5.69 18.32
CA VAL A 129 -5.24 -5.07 19.63
C VAL A 129 -3.76 -5.11 19.98
N ALA A 130 -3.16 -3.95 20.19
CA ALA A 130 -1.77 -3.81 20.63
C ALA A 130 -1.71 -3.49 22.13
N VAL A 131 -0.93 -4.28 22.88
CA VAL A 131 -0.80 -4.14 24.34
C VAL A 131 0.64 -3.97 24.78
N ASP A 132 0.82 -3.28 25.89
CA ASP A 132 2.10 -3.18 26.58
C ASP A 132 2.46 -4.52 27.23
N PRO A 133 3.67 -5.07 27.01
CA PRO A 133 4.02 -6.39 27.52
C PRO A 133 4.09 -6.49 29.04
N ASN A 134 4.39 -5.39 29.73
CA ASN A 134 4.63 -5.41 31.19
C ASN A 134 3.33 -5.26 32.00
N GLU A 135 2.35 -4.53 31.49
CA GLU A 135 1.14 -4.17 32.22
C GLU A 135 -0.14 -4.68 31.57
N TYR A 136 -0.03 -5.28 30.37
CA TYR A 136 -1.17 -5.70 29.54
C TYR A 136 -2.16 -4.57 29.27
N GLU A 137 -1.67 -3.33 29.33
CA GLU A 137 -2.46 -2.15 28.97
C GLU A 137 -2.60 -2.03 27.46
N VAL A 138 -3.81 -1.72 27.03
CA VAL A 138 -4.14 -1.55 25.61
C VAL A 138 -3.65 -0.21 25.13
N ARG A 139 -2.71 -0.22 24.18
CA ARG A 139 -2.18 0.97 23.51
C ARG A 139 -3.05 1.42 22.35
N VAL A 140 -3.47 0.45 21.54
CA VAL A 140 -4.18 0.69 20.29
C VAL A 140 -5.18 -0.44 20.05
N ILE A 141 -6.36 -0.05 19.56
CA ILE A 141 -7.32 -0.97 18.97
C ILE A 141 -7.52 -0.50 17.53
N GLU A 142 -7.36 -1.41 16.58
CA GLU A 142 -7.51 -1.11 15.16
C GLU A 142 -8.58 -2.02 14.54
N TYR A 143 -9.54 -1.40 13.86
CA TYR A 143 -10.48 -2.09 12.99
C TYR A 143 -10.06 -1.84 11.56
N TYR A 144 -9.89 -2.93 10.79
CA TYR A 144 -9.48 -2.94 9.40
C TYR A 144 -10.40 -3.87 8.59
N PRO A 145 -10.34 -3.88 7.25
CA PRO A 145 -11.20 -4.75 6.44
C PRO A 145 -11.03 -6.22 6.80
N ALA A 146 -12.14 -6.90 7.04
CA ALA A 146 -12.16 -8.32 7.37
C ALA A 146 -11.76 -9.19 6.17
N ALA A 147 -11.37 -10.43 6.40
CA ALA A 147 -11.02 -11.38 5.33
C ALA A 147 -12.18 -11.59 4.33
N SER A 148 -13.43 -11.48 4.77
CA SER A 148 -14.62 -11.53 3.89
C SER A 148 -14.65 -10.42 2.85
N ASP A 149 -13.99 -9.29 3.10
CA ASP A 149 -13.94 -8.11 2.22
C ASP A 149 -12.79 -8.16 1.20
N ALA A 150 -12.00 -9.25 1.20
CA ALA A 150 -10.84 -9.42 0.30
C ALA A 150 -11.22 -9.24 -1.20
N HIS A 151 -12.48 -9.53 -1.57
CA HIS A 151 -12.98 -9.34 -2.93
C HIS A 151 -13.08 -7.87 -3.36
N LEU A 152 -13.04 -6.93 -2.40
CA LEU A 152 -12.99 -5.49 -2.64
C LEU A 152 -11.56 -4.96 -2.79
N ARG A 153 -10.53 -5.81 -2.65
CA ARG A 153 -9.15 -5.40 -2.84
C ARG A 153 -8.88 -5.01 -4.30
N CYS A 154 -8.17 -3.92 -4.54
CA CYS A 154 -7.72 -3.58 -5.88
C CYS A 154 -6.87 -4.71 -6.47
N SER A 155 -7.03 -5.04 -7.76
CA SER A 155 -6.37 -6.19 -8.38
C SER A 155 -4.83 -6.14 -8.24
N GLU A 156 -4.22 -4.96 -8.40
CA GLU A 156 -2.77 -4.79 -8.23
C GLU A 156 -2.34 -4.99 -6.77
N ALA A 157 -3.17 -4.57 -5.82
CA ALA A 157 -2.92 -4.76 -4.40
C ALA A 157 -3.07 -6.25 -4.01
N ALA A 158 -4.13 -6.90 -4.47
CA ALA A 158 -4.37 -8.33 -4.23
C ALA A 158 -3.25 -9.19 -4.82
N GLU A 159 -2.80 -8.89 -6.05
CA GLU A 159 -1.70 -9.60 -6.69
C GLU A 159 -0.38 -9.41 -5.92
N ARG A 160 -0.11 -8.19 -5.47
CA ARG A 160 1.06 -7.90 -4.63
C ARG A 160 1.05 -8.73 -3.33
N GLU A 161 -0.08 -8.76 -2.63
CA GLU A 161 -0.25 -9.52 -1.40
C GLU A 161 -0.10 -11.02 -1.64
N ARG A 162 -0.66 -11.54 -2.74
CA ARG A 162 -0.49 -12.93 -3.17
C ARG A 162 0.98 -13.29 -3.39
N GLN A 163 1.73 -12.44 -4.11
CA GLN A 163 3.16 -12.66 -4.37
C GLN A 163 3.98 -12.68 -3.08
N ILE A 164 3.64 -11.82 -2.11
CA ILE A 164 4.30 -11.81 -0.80
C ILE A 164 3.96 -13.10 -0.03
N ALA A 165 2.70 -13.48 0.03
CA ALA A 165 2.24 -14.67 0.75
C ALA A 165 2.86 -15.97 0.20
N ASN A 166 3.08 -16.03 -1.12
CA ASN A 166 3.71 -17.17 -1.79
C ASN A 166 5.27 -17.15 -1.73
N GLY A 167 5.87 -16.10 -1.16
CA GLY A 167 7.32 -15.93 -1.15
C GLY A 167 7.93 -15.62 -2.53
N GLU A 168 7.12 -15.24 -3.51
CA GLU A 168 7.58 -14.87 -4.86
C GLU A 168 8.24 -13.50 -4.88
N SER A 169 7.76 -12.59 -4.02
CA SER A 169 8.23 -11.21 -3.90
C SER A 169 8.25 -10.75 -2.46
N GLU A 170 9.08 -9.74 -2.17
CA GLU A 170 9.20 -9.17 -0.83
C GLU A 170 9.36 -7.64 -0.85
N VAL A 171 8.92 -6.99 0.21
CA VAL A 171 9.27 -5.60 0.49
C VAL A 171 10.51 -5.60 1.37
N ARG A 172 11.65 -5.20 0.83
CA ARG A 172 12.91 -5.14 1.58
C ARG A 172 13.65 -3.83 1.31
N ARG A 173 14.62 -3.54 2.15
CA ARG A 173 15.51 -2.39 1.95
C ARG A 173 16.38 -2.61 0.71
N PRO A 174 16.61 -1.57 -0.12
CA PRO A 174 17.54 -1.66 -1.24
C PRO A 174 18.99 -1.81 -0.71
N ASP A 175 19.82 -2.51 -1.49
CA ASP A 175 21.27 -2.58 -1.22
C ASP A 175 21.92 -1.21 -1.42
N VAL A 176 21.45 -0.44 -2.40
CA VAL A 176 21.81 0.96 -2.64
C VAL A 176 20.59 1.73 -3.10
N ASN A 177 20.43 2.96 -2.62
CA ASN A 177 19.45 3.90 -3.13
C ASN A 177 20.05 5.30 -3.26
N TYR A 178 19.51 6.08 -4.19
CA TYR A 178 19.78 7.50 -4.30
C TYR A 178 18.56 8.26 -4.84
N SER A 179 18.45 9.51 -4.41
CA SER A 179 17.44 10.47 -4.90
C SER A 179 18.10 11.48 -5.85
N ASP A 180 17.44 12.62 -6.09
CA ASP A 180 18.01 13.68 -6.90
C ASP A 180 19.29 14.23 -6.27
N THR A 181 20.40 13.99 -6.96
CA THR A 181 21.74 14.39 -6.56
C THR A 181 22.60 14.65 -7.80
N SER A 182 23.83 15.15 -7.62
CA SER A 182 24.76 15.39 -8.72
C SER A 182 25.13 14.08 -9.45
N LEU A 183 25.57 14.20 -10.70
CA LEU A 183 25.96 13.04 -11.49
C LEU A 183 27.13 12.28 -10.86
N GLU A 184 28.12 13.01 -10.30
CA GLU A 184 29.26 12.44 -9.63
C GLU A 184 28.82 11.59 -8.43
N LYS A 185 27.90 12.09 -7.61
CA LYS A 185 27.36 11.32 -6.48
C LYS A 185 26.62 10.09 -6.93
N LYS A 186 25.81 10.17 -8.01
CA LYS A 186 25.15 8.99 -8.58
C LYS A 186 26.15 7.93 -8.99
N HIS A 187 27.27 8.33 -9.63
CA HIS A 187 28.34 7.41 -10.01
C HIS A 187 28.97 6.73 -8.79
N VAL A 188 29.23 7.44 -7.70
CA VAL A 188 29.75 6.84 -6.46
C VAL A 188 28.81 5.75 -5.92
N TYR A 189 27.49 5.99 -5.92
CA TYR A 189 26.52 4.97 -5.51
C TYR A 189 26.52 3.75 -6.43
N LEU A 190 26.60 3.98 -7.76
CA LEU A 190 26.61 2.91 -8.76
C LEU A 190 27.91 2.10 -8.73
N ASP A 191 29.04 2.77 -8.46
CA ASP A 191 30.35 2.10 -8.28
C ASP A 191 30.32 1.19 -7.05
N TYR A 192 29.86 1.74 -5.90
CA TYR A 192 29.71 0.93 -4.70
C TYR A 192 28.80 -0.29 -4.92
N PHE A 193 27.67 -0.10 -5.60
CA PHE A 193 26.75 -1.19 -5.91
C PHE A 193 27.42 -2.26 -6.82
N ALA A 194 28.17 -1.84 -7.85
CA ALA A 194 28.87 -2.75 -8.73
C ALA A 194 29.91 -3.58 -7.97
N ASP A 195 30.63 -2.97 -7.02
CA ASP A 195 31.60 -3.67 -6.17
C ASP A 195 30.93 -4.70 -5.24
N GLN A 196 29.72 -4.41 -4.73
CA GLN A 196 28.94 -5.40 -3.97
C GLN A 196 28.46 -6.55 -4.86
N LEU A 197 28.01 -6.24 -6.08
CA LEU A 197 27.58 -7.26 -7.04
C LEU A 197 28.71 -8.21 -7.45
N GLN A 198 29.94 -7.71 -7.58
CA GLN A 198 31.13 -8.55 -7.89
C GLN A 198 31.42 -9.57 -6.77
N LYS A 199 31.05 -9.27 -5.52
CA LYS A 199 31.20 -10.17 -4.37
C LYS A 199 30.02 -11.14 -4.23
N SER A 200 28.98 -10.99 -5.03
CA SER A 200 27.79 -11.82 -5.04
C SER A 200 27.92 -12.96 -6.06
N PRO A 201 27.14 -14.06 -5.94
CA PRO A 201 27.13 -15.13 -6.93
C PRO A 201 26.96 -14.60 -8.37
N SER A 202 27.65 -15.21 -9.33
CA SER A 202 27.69 -14.75 -10.73
C SER A 202 26.31 -14.75 -11.43
N ASP A 203 25.39 -15.57 -10.93
CA ASP A 203 24.00 -15.72 -11.40
C ASP A 203 23.00 -14.82 -10.64
N SER A 204 23.50 -13.94 -9.75
CA SER A 204 22.64 -12.94 -9.09
C SER A 204 22.05 -11.96 -10.10
N THR A 205 20.76 -11.64 -9.92
CA THR A 205 20.03 -10.68 -10.74
C THR A 205 20.06 -9.29 -10.08
N VAL A 206 20.25 -8.27 -10.89
CA VAL A 206 20.14 -6.86 -10.48
C VAL A 206 18.73 -6.34 -10.79
N TYR A 207 18.02 -5.84 -9.78
CA TYR A 207 16.79 -5.10 -10.00
C TYR A 207 17.08 -3.60 -9.84
N ILE A 208 16.70 -2.81 -10.83
CA ILE A 208 16.70 -1.35 -10.79
C ILE A 208 15.26 -0.91 -10.74
N ILE A 209 14.82 -0.47 -9.56
CA ILE A 209 13.47 0.08 -9.36
C ILE A 209 13.61 1.60 -9.33
N ALA A 210 13.07 2.29 -10.34
CA ALA A 210 13.16 3.73 -10.43
C ALA A 210 11.79 4.38 -10.27
N TYR A 211 11.77 5.50 -9.57
CA TYR A 211 10.56 6.26 -9.25
C TYR A 211 10.67 7.65 -9.88
N ALA A 212 9.60 8.07 -10.54
CA ALA A 212 9.43 9.47 -10.93
C ALA A 212 9.01 10.33 -9.73
N GLY A 213 9.21 11.63 -9.81
CA GLY A 213 8.81 12.57 -8.78
C GLY A 213 7.30 12.81 -8.74
N GLN A 214 6.82 13.53 -7.71
CA GLN A 214 5.45 14.04 -7.70
C GLN A 214 5.20 15.04 -8.85
N ARG A 215 6.23 15.77 -9.24
CA ARG A 215 6.25 16.62 -10.46
C ARG A 215 7.21 15.96 -11.44
N ALA A 216 6.67 15.28 -12.42
CA ALA A 216 7.45 14.41 -13.29
C ALA A 216 7.17 14.65 -14.78
N ARG A 217 8.14 14.36 -15.61
CA ARG A 217 7.93 14.21 -17.05
C ARG A 217 7.46 12.79 -17.38
N VAL A 218 6.77 12.66 -18.51
CA VAL A 218 6.42 11.33 -19.02
C VAL A 218 7.69 10.51 -19.22
N GLY A 219 7.71 9.27 -18.70
CA GLY A 219 8.85 8.34 -18.81
C GLY A 219 10.06 8.69 -17.94
N GLU A 220 9.91 9.56 -16.94
CA GLU A 220 11.03 9.95 -16.06
C GLU A 220 11.61 8.75 -15.29
N ALA A 221 10.77 7.87 -14.72
CA ALA A 221 11.24 6.66 -14.04
C ALA A 221 12.07 5.77 -14.98
N GLN A 222 11.58 5.53 -16.19
CA GLN A 222 12.30 4.76 -17.22
C GLN A 222 13.65 5.42 -17.59
N THR A 223 13.67 6.74 -17.72
CA THR A 223 14.90 7.48 -18.03
C THR A 223 15.93 7.31 -16.93
N ARG A 224 15.52 7.43 -15.66
CA ARG A 224 16.40 7.24 -14.50
C ARG A 224 16.95 5.81 -14.43
N ALA A 225 16.10 4.81 -14.67
CA ALA A 225 16.50 3.41 -14.69
C ALA A 225 17.50 3.11 -15.82
N ASN A 226 17.25 3.64 -17.03
CA ASN A 226 18.15 3.47 -18.16
C ASN A 226 19.53 4.10 -17.90
N GLN A 227 19.58 5.31 -17.32
CA GLN A 227 20.85 5.95 -16.95
C GLN A 227 21.67 5.07 -15.97
N ALA A 228 21.02 4.49 -14.96
CA ALA A 228 21.69 3.56 -14.04
C ALA A 228 22.17 2.30 -14.75
N LYS A 229 21.31 1.67 -15.58
CA LYS A 229 21.66 0.49 -16.37
C LYS A 229 22.83 0.75 -17.30
N ASP A 230 22.80 1.87 -18.06
CA ASP A 230 23.84 2.23 -19.01
C ASP A 230 25.20 2.41 -18.30
N TYR A 231 25.21 3.05 -17.14
CA TYR A 231 26.43 3.18 -16.35
C TYR A 231 26.95 1.82 -15.88
N LEU A 232 26.10 0.98 -15.31
CA LEU A 232 26.48 -0.35 -14.83
C LEU A 232 26.99 -1.25 -15.95
N THR A 233 26.40 -1.18 -17.15
CA THR A 233 26.81 -1.99 -18.30
C THR A 233 28.05 -1.44 -18.99
N GLN A 234 28.07 -0.15 -19.31
CA GLN A 234 29.13 0.44 -20.13
C GLN A 234 30.40 0.81 -19.36
N LYS A 235 30.25 1.21 -18.08
CA LYS A 235 31.39 1.63 -17.24
C LYS A 235 31.85 0.56 -16.29
N ARG A 236 30.95 -0.31 -15.81
CA ARG A 236 31.28 -1.36 -14.84
C ARG A 236 31.28 -2.79 -15.43
N GLY A 237 30.94 -2.93 -16.73
CA GLY A 237 30.99 -4.21 -17.45
C GLY A 237 29.98 -5.26 -16.98
N ILE A 238 28.90 -4.85 -16.31
CA ILE A 238 27.86 -5.78 -15.84
C ILE A 238 27.04 -6.26 -17.05
N ASP A 239 26.88 -7.59 -17.17
CA ASP A 239 26.06 -8.17 -18.23
C ASP A 239 24.64 -7.64 -18.22
N PRO A 240 24.15 -6.98 -19.29
CA PRO A 240 22.80 -6.40 -19.34
C PRO A 240 21.68 -7.44 -19.15
N ARG A 241 21.95 -8.75 -19.39
CA ARG A 241 20.98 -9.84 -19.16
C ARG A 241 20.72 -10.07 -17.67
N ARG A 242 21.63 -9.64 -16.81
CA ARG A 242 21.47 -9.69 -15.34
C ARG A 242 20.67 -8.53 -14.78
N ILE A 243 20.29 -7.54 -15.60
CA ILE A 243 19.65 -6.30 -15.14
C ILE A 243 18.18 -6.28 -15.55
N VAL A 244 17.31 -6.25 -14.56
CA VAL A 244 15.87 -6.07 -14.69
C VAL A 244 15.50 -4.66 -14.27
N ILE A 245 14.81 -3.93 -15.14
CA ILE A 245 14.27 -2.59 -14.85
C ILE A 245 12.81 -2.74 -14.44
N VAL A 246 12.44 -2.05 -13.36
CA VAL A 246 11.07 -1.98 -12.86
C VAL A 246 10.67 -0.51 -12.73
N ASP A 247 9.53 -0.15 -13.32
CA ASP A 247 8.88 1.14 -13.03
C ASP A 247 8.29 1.08 -11.62
N GLY A 248 8.85 1.86 -10.72
CA GLY A 248 8.44 1.92 -9.32
C GLY A 248 7.21 2.81 -9.08
N GLY A 249 6.71 3.49 -10.13
CA GLY A 249 5.67 4.51 -10.00
C GLY A 249 6.24 5.86 -9.56
N HIS A 250 5.57 6.50 -8.60
CA HIS A 250 5.93 7.84 -8.15
C HIS A 250 6.33 7.87 -6.68
N ARG A 251 7.38 8.67 -6.39
CA ARG A 251 7.89 8.87 -5.02
C ARG A 251 8.36 10.31 -4.84
N ASP A 252 8.16 10.84 -3.65
CA ASP A 252 8.73 12.13 -3.25
C ASP A 252 9.66 11.93 -2.06
N PRO A 253 10.98 12.22 -2.24
CA PRO A 253 11.64 12.59 -3.50
C PRO A 253 11.74 11.44 -4.51
N ALA A 254 11.85 11.79 -5.81
CA ALA A 254 12.17 10.82 -6.88
C ALA A 254 13.44 10.03 -6.54
N ALA A 255 13.46 8.73 -6.84
CA ALA A 255 14.55 7.87 -6.40
C ALA A 255 14.88 6.75 -7.40
N VAL A 256 16.05 6.16 -7.24
CA VAL A 256 16.45 4.88 -7.82
C VAL A 256 16.89 3.96 -6.71
N GLU A 257 16.33 2.76 -6.68
CA GLU A 257 16.67 1.68 -5.77
C GLU A 257 17.32 0.55 -6.53
N LEU A 258 18.41 0.02 -6.00
CA LEU A 258 19.20 -1.05 -6.59
C LEU A 258 19.22 -2.24 -5.64
N PHE A 259 18.91 -3.43 -6.17
CA PHE A 259 18.83 -4.66 -5.40
C PHE A 259 19.65 -5.76 -6.06
N ILE A 260 20.43 -6.48 -5.27
CA ILE A 260 21.10 -7.73 -5.66
C ILE A 260 20.21 -8.87 -5.16
N THR A 261 19.64 -9.64 -6.08
CA THR A 261 18.77 -10.79 -5.76
C THR A 261 19.51 -12.06 -6.14
N ARG A 262 19.82 -12.88 -5.15
CA ARG A 262 20.48 -14.19 -5.36
C ARG A 262 19.46 -15.20 -5.88
N PRO A 263 19.89 -16.27 -6.55
CA PRO A 263 19.02 -17.36 -6.95
C PRO A 263 18.17 -17.88 -5.77
N GLY A 264 16.89 -18.05 -6.02
CA GLY A 264 15.94 -18.53 -4.99
C GLY A 264 15.43 -17.47 -4.00
N GLN A 265 15.98 -16.25 -4.03
CA GLN A 265 15.44 -15.15 -3.22
C GLN A 265 14.19 -14.51 -3.87
N PRO A 266 13.24 -14.01 -3.06
CA PRO A 266 12.09 -13.27 -3.55
C PRO A 266 12.52 -12.02 -4.35
N LYS A 267 11.69 -11.65 -5.34
CA LYS A 267 11.90 -10.42 -6.12
C LYS A 267 11.58 -9.19 -5.27
N PRO A 268 12.36 -8.10 -5.34
CA PRO A 268 12.02 -6.87 -4.64
C PRO A 268 10.78 -6.22 -5.26
N LEU A 269 9.87 -5.76 -4.42
CA LEU A 269 8.69 -5.01 -4.82
C LEU A 269 8.93 -3.50 -4.71
N SER A 270 8.33 -2.75 -5.63
CA SER A 270 8.33 -1.28 -5.57
C SER A 270 7.55 -0.78 -4.35
N SER A 271 7.93 0.41 -3.85
CA SER A 271 7.27 1.07 -2.72
C SER A 271 6.99 2.55 -3.04
N PRO A 272 6.07 2.83 -4.00
CA PRO A 272 5.67 4.19 -4.31
C PRO A 272 5.02 4.84 -3.08
N ASN A 273 5.21 6.16 -2.91
CA ASN A 273 4.58 6.93 -1.82
C ASN A 273 3.77 8.13 -2.33
N VAL A 274 3.72 8.33 -3.64
CA VAL A 274 2.88 9.36 -4.27
C VAL A 274 1.78 8.68 -5.06
N TYR A 275 0.53 8.95 -4.67
CA TYR A 275 -0.64 8.46 -5.38
C TYR A 275 -0.68 9.03 -6.82
N PRO A 276 -0.99 8.23 -7.86
CA PRO A 276 -0.96 8.68 -9.26
C PRO A 276 -1.83 9.90 -9.55
N GLY A 277 -2.98 10.05 -8.87
CA GLY A 277 -3.86 11.21 -9.01
C GLY A 277 -3.26 12.53 -8.49
N ASN A 278 -2.22 12.46 -7.65
CA ASN A 278 -1.51 13.63 -7.11
C ASN A 278 -0.28 14.02 -7.94
N VAL A 279 0.00 13.28 -9.02
CA VAL A 279 1.14 13.54 -9.88
C VAL A 279 0.85 14.70 -10.85
N LYS A 280 1.79 15.64 -10.93
CA LYS A 280 1.74 16.75 -11.87
C LYS A 280 2.68 16.47 -13.04
N ILE A 281 2.12 16.12 -14.19
CA ILE A 281 2.91 15.91 -15.41
C ILE A 281 3.39 17.24 -15.96
N LEU A 282 4.70 17.41 -16.04
CA LEU A 282 5.34 18.58 -16.62
C LEU A 282 5.31 18.47 -18.15
N LYS A 283 4.81 19.52 -18.83
CA LYS A 283 4.87 19.62 -20.30
C LYS A 283 6.32 19.87 -20.73
N ASP A 284 6.75 19.23 -21.81
CA ASP A 284 8.05 19.53 -22.43
C ASP A 284 7.98 20.90 -23.14
N ASP A 285 8.60 21.93 -22.56
CA ASP A 285 8.67 23.27 -23.14
C ASP A 285 9.51 23.33 -24.44
N ASN A 286 10.18 22.24 -24.81
CA ASN A 286 11.02 22.18 -26.01
C ASN A 286 10.25 22.02 -27.33
N ALA A 287 8.97 21.63 -27.32
CA ALA A 287 8.17 21.54 -28.54
C ALA A 287 7.89 22.92 -29.16
N SER A 288 7.92 24.01 -28.35
CA SER A 288 7.61 25.36 -28.78
C SER A 288 8.81 26.11 -29.37
N ARG A 289 10.04 25.70 -29.12
CA ARG A 289 11.26 26.41 -29.57
C ARG A 289 11.67 26.08 -30.99
N ASN A 290 11.28 24.94 -31.54
CA ASN A 290 11.65 24.55 -32.90
C ASN A 290 10.80 25.16 -34.01
N HIS A 291 9.70 25.89 -33.69
CA HIS A 291 8.86 26.52 -34.71
C HIS A 291 9.14 28.00 -34.93
N ARG A 292 10.16 28.59 -34.28
CA ARG A 292 10.49 30.04 -34.45
C ARG A 292 11.94 30.28 -34.87
N ARG A 293 12.45 29.58 -35.89
CA ARG A 293 13.58 30.06 -36.66
C ARG A 293 13.08 30.46 -38.05
N PRO A 294 12.85 31.78 -38.34
CA PRO A 294 12.64 32.21 -39.70
C PRO A 294 13.97 32.06 -40.46
N LEU A 295 13.89 31.40 -41.59
CA LEU A 295 14.96 31.37 -42.59
C LEU A 295 15.37 32.79 -42.94
N ARG A 296 16.57 33.23 -42.55
CA ARG A 296 17.17 34.44 -43.10
C ARG A 296 17.40 34.21 -44.59
N ARG A 297 16.59 34.85 -45.44
CA ARG A 297 16.88 35.02 -46.85
C ARG A 297 18.08 35.93 -46.95
N ASN A 298 19.21 35.43 -47.43
CA ASN A 298 20.31 36.24 -47.95
C ASN A 298 19.88 36.74 -49.34
N HIS A 299 19.73 38.05 -49.51
CA HIS A 299 19.74 38.69 -50.81
C HIS A 299 21.18 39.05 -51.11
N TYR A 300 21.66 38.53 -52.27
CA TYR A 300 22.70 39.11 -53.06
C TYR A 300 22.04 39.97 -54.16
#